data_3441034479589d69159c1222013a29d0
#
_entry.id   3441034479589d69159c1222013a29d0
#
_cell.length_a   1.000
_cell.length_b   1.000
_cell.length_c   1.000
_cell.angle_alpha   90.00
_cell.angle_beta   90.00
_cell.angle_gamma   90.00
#
_symmetry.space_group_name_H-M   'P 1'
#
loop_
_entity.id
_entity.type
_entity.pdbx_description
1 polymer ?
#
loop_
_entity_poly.entity_id
_entity_poly.type
_entity_poly.pdbx_seq_one_letter_code
_entity_poly.pdbx_strand_id
1 'polypeptide(L)'
;MRTRPVVHHDRCMTSKRSAALLMYRYQGDGLEVLIAHMGGPFWAKKDDGGWSIPKGEYEPPEEPLAAALREFEEEMGSPAPTGPYLRLGEARQSSGKIITTFAVPGDFDVTTFVSNLFQLEWPRGSGRMQEFPEMDRAAWFTLEQAAIKLVKGQIPILDALTTALAGG
;
A
#
# COMPACT_ATOMS: atom_id res chain seq x y z
N MET A 1 11.78 54.19 1.22
CA MET A 1 12.01 52.84 1.79
C MET A 1 10.85 51.94 1.40
N ARG A 2 11.02 51.07 0.43
CA ARG A 2 9.97 50.10 0.03
C ARG A 2 10.18 48.83 0.81
N THR A 3 9.31 48.58 1.76
CA THR A 3 9.22 47.30 2.47
C THR A 3 8.79 46.21 1.47
N ARG A 4 9.69 45.27 1.19
CA ARG A 4 9.36 44.06 0.47
C ARG A 4 8.39 43.26 1.32
N PRO A 5 7.27 42.73 0.75
CA PRO A 5 6.45 41.81 1.47
C PRO A 5 7.28 40.56 1.73
N VAL A 6 7.34 40.18 2.99
CA VAL A 6 7.86 38.86 3.39
C VAL A 6 6.84 37.86 2.83
N VAL A 7 7.22 37.22 1.74
CA VAL A 7 6.47 36.06 1.24
C VAL A 7 6.70 34.97 2.27
N HIS A 8 5.75 34.84 3.19
CA HIS A 8 5.63 33.59 3.94
C HIS A 8 5.39 32.50 2.87
N HIS A 9 6.45 31.77 2.56
CA HIS A 9 6.29 30.44 1.99
C HIS A 9 5.59 29.66 3.10
N ASP A 10 4.27 29.72 3.08
CA ASP A 10 3.46 28.74 3.74
C ASP A 10 3.86 27.43 3.06
N ARG A 11 4.81 26.74 3.67
CA ARG A 11 4.97 25.32 3.41
C ARG A 11 3.70 24.69 3.92
N CYS A 12 2.68 24.77 3.09
CA CYS A 12 1.59 23.85 3.17
C CYS A 12 2.26 22.49 3.22
N MET A 13 2.37 21.92 4.43
CA MET A 13 2.84 20.56 4.61
C MET A 13 1.77 19.70 3.96
N THR A 14 1.86 19.59 2.62
CA THR A 14 1.08 18.64 1.87
C THR A 14 1.39 17.29 2.47
N SER A 15 0.41 16.73 3.18
CA SER A 15 0.51 15.37 3.71
C SER A 15 0.96 14.48 2.56
N LYS A 16 1.98 13.66 2.80
CA LYS A 16 2.43 12.70 1.79
C LYS A 16 1.25 11.84 1.38
N ARG A 17 1.12 11.64 0.07
CA ARG A 17 0.03 10.87 -0.51
C ARG A 17 0.57 9.57 -1.05
N SER A 18 -0.15 8.48 -0.72
CA SER A 18 0.07 7.16 -1.29
C SER A 18 -1.20 6.66 -1.95
N ALA A 19 -1.02 5.83 -2.95
CA ALA A 19 -2.11 5.12 -3.59
C ALA A 19 -1.91 3.62 -3.43
N ALA A 20 -2.99 2.90 -3.21
CA ALA A 20 -2.97 1.47 -2.94
C ALA A 20 -4.00 0.74 -3.80
N LEU A 21 -3.69 -0.50 -4.15
CA LEU A 21 -4.61 -1.38 -4.86
C LEU A 21 -4.84 -2.64 -4.06
N LEU A 22 -6.08 -2.86 -3.64
CA LEU A 22 -6.52 -4.03 -2.90
C LEU A 22 -7.23 -5.00 -3.85
N MET A 23 -6.55 -6.07 -4.21
CA MET A 23 -7.16 -7.14 -4.99
C MET A 23 -7.97 -8.04 -4.06
N TYR A 24 -9.18 -8.40 -4.51
CA TYR A 24 -10.05 -9.29 -3.75
C TYR A 24 -10.60 -10.40 -4.64
N ARG A 25 -11.01 -11.48 -4.01
CA ARG A 25 -11.68 -12.60 -4.67
C ARG A 25 -12.65 -13.28 -3.70
N TYR A 26 -13.60 -14.01 -4.25
CA TYR A 26 -14.45 -14.89 -3.47
C TYR A 26 -13.91 -16.31 -3.56
N GLN A 27 -13.75 -16.94 -2.39
CA GLN A 27 -13.32 -18.33 -2.26
C GLN A 27 -14.41 -19.07 -1.46
N GLY A 28 -15.22 -19.89 -2.15
CA GLY A 28 -16.43 -20.41 -1.54
C GLY A 28 -17.39 -19.29 -1.17
N ASP A 29 -17.85 -19.25 0.09
CA ASP A 29 -18.72 -18.20 0.62
C ASP A 29 -17.92 -17.02 1.19
N GLY A 30 -16.59 -17.10 1.19
CA GLY A 30 -15.72 -16.13 1.84
C GLY A 30 -15.09 -15.15 0.89
N LEU A 31 -14.91 -13.93 1.37
CA LEU A 31 -14.14 -12.86 0.70
C LEU A 31 -12.70 -12.91 1.19
N GLU A 32 -11.77 -12.92 0.24
CA GLU A 32 -10.35 -12.87 0.51
C GLU A 32 -9.70 -11.65 -0.15
N VAL A 33 -8.66 -11.15 0.49
CA VAL A 33 -7.85 -10.03 -0.02
C VAL A 33 -6.39 -10.44 -0.13
N LEU A 34 -5.72 -9.86 -1.13
CA LEU A 34 -4.30 -10.07 -1.37
C LEU A 34 -3.51 -8.95 -0.70
N ILE A 35 -2.66 -9.33 0.24
CA ILE A 35 -1.75 -8.40 0.89
C ILE A 35 -0.33 -8.95 0.90
N ALA A 36 0.65 -8.10 1.17
CA ALA A 36 2.05 -8.46 1.11
C ALA A 36 2.77 -8.12 2.41
N HIS A 37 3.69 -8.99 2.81
CA HIS A 37 4.52 -8.78 3.99
C HIS A 37 5.64 -7.80 3.67
N MET A 38 5.84 -6.81 4.54
CA MET A 38 6.89 -5.82 4.37
C MET A 38 8.26 -6.47 4.49
N GLY A 39 9.12 -6.17 3.51
CA GLY A 39 10.46 -6.72 3.45
C GLY A 39 11.46 -5.93 4.27
N GLY A 40 12.68 -6.47 4.33
CA GLY A 40 13.79 -5.87 5.07
C GLY A 40 13.89 -6.33 6.52
N PRO A 41 15.00 -6.01 7.17
CA PRO A 41 15.34 -6.58 8.47
C PRO A 41 14.44 -6.10 9.61
N PHE A 42 13.82 -4.91 9.49
CA PHE A 42 12.92 -4.37 10.52
C PHE A 42 11.64 -5.19 10.66
N TRP A 43 11.20 -5.81 9.57
CA TRP A 43 9.93 -6.52 9.48
C TRP A 43 10.08 -8.03 9.45
N ALA A 44 11.32 -8.52 9.34
CA ALA A 44 11.60 -9.95 9.11
C ALA A 44 10.97 -10.88 10.14
N LYS A 45 10.87 -10.45 11.40
CA LYS A 45 10.33 -11.25 12.50
C LYS A 45 8.92 -10.83 12.91
N LYS A 46 8.33 -9.87 12.23
CA LYS A 46 7.01 -9.36 12.56
C LYS A 46 5.99 -9.87 11.55
N ASP A 47 5.08 -10.72 12.01
CA ASP A 47 3.98 -11.24 11.21
C ASP A 47 2.73 -10.37 11.41
N ASP A 48 2.08 -10.46 12.56
CA ASP A 48 0.91 -9.63 12.84
C ASP A 48 1.28 -8.14 12.82
N GLY A 49 0.53 -7.35 12.07
CA GLY A 49 0.81 -5.93 11.89
C GLY A 49 2.01 -5.64 10.99
N GLY A 50 2.56 -6.65 10.32
CA GLY A 50 3.70 -6.52 9.39
C GLY A 50 3.33 -6.58 7.92
N TRP A 51 2.06 -6.62 7.59
CA TRP A 51 1.56 -6.72 6.22
C TRP A 51 0.93 -5.43 5.75
N SER A 52 0.95 -5.22 4.45
CA SER A 52 0.43 -4.02 3.81
C SER A 52 -0.29 -4.36 2.52
N ILE A 53 -1.29 -3.56 2.20
CA ILE A 53 -1.83 -3.50 0.84
C ILE A 53 -0.72 -2.94 -0.05
N PRO A 54 -0.49 -3.48 -1.26
CA PRO A 54 0.49 -2.91 -2.19
C PRO A 54 0.20 -1.44 -2.45
N LYS A 55 1.17 -0.58 -2.15
CA LYS A 55 1.00 0.87 -2.18
C LYS A 55 2.33 1.58 -2.34
N GLY A 56 2.28 2.81 -2.80
CA GLY A 56 3.45 3.66 -2.79
C GLY A 56 3.09 5.13 -2.90
N GLU A 57 4.08 5.96 -2.65
CA GLU A 57 3.94 7.40 -2.71
C GLU A 57 3.86 7.88 -4.15
N TYR A 58 3.10 8.93 -4.36
CA TYR A 58 2.99 9.58 -5.66
C TYR A 58 2.86 11.09 -5.49
N GLU A 59 3.18 11.80 -6.55
CA GLU A 59 3.08 13.25 -6.63
C GLU A 59 2.34 13.66 -7.89
N PRO A 60 1.58 14.78 -7.84
CA PRO A 60 1.00 15.34 -9.05
C PRO A 60 2.10 15.60 -10.10
N PRO A 61 1.83 15.42 -11.39
CA PRO A 61 0.49 15.21 -11.99
C PRO A 61 0.02 13.75 -12.04
N GLU A 62 0.74 12.79 -11.45
CA GLU A 62 0.28 11.40 -11.45
C GLU A 62 -1.06 11.28 -10.72
N GLU A 63 -2.04 10.63 -11.35
CA GLU A 63 -3.35 10.38 -10.77
C GLU A 63 -3.29 9.20 -9.77
N PRO A 64 -4.11 9.22 -8.70
CA PRO A 64 -4.07 8.16 -7.69
C PRO A 64 -4.25 6.75 -8.23
N LEU A 65 -5.18 6.54 -9.17
CA LEU A 65 -5.38 5.20 -9.74
C LEU A 65 -4.16 4.74 -10.54
N ALA A 66 -3.59 5.61 -11.35
CA ALA A 66 -2.38 5.29 -12.12
C ALA A 66 -1.22 4.92 -11.18
N ALA A 67 -1.07 5.67 -10.08
CA ALA A 67 -0.07 5.38 -9.06
C ALA A 67 -0.32 4.04 -8.37
N ALA A 68 -1.57 3.73 -8.03
CA ALA A 68 -1.92 2.45 -7.41
C ALA A 68 -1.58 1.26 -8.33
N LEU A 69 -1.87 1.37 -9.61
CA LEU A 69 -1.56 0.33 -10.59
C LEU A 69 -0.06 0.15 -10.78
N ARG A 70 0.68 1.25 -10.87
CA ARG A 70 2.14 1.23 -10.99
C ARG A 70 2.78 0.58 -9.75
N GLU A 71 2.39 0.99 -8.58
CA GLU A 71 2.94 0.45 -7.33
C GLU A 71 2.59 -1.03 -7.14
N PHE A 72 1.39 -1.44 -7.54
CA PHE A 72 1.02 -2.85 -7.53
C PHE A 72 2.00 -3.68 -8.38
N GLU A 73 2.27 -3.23 -9.61
CA GLU A 73 3.18 -3.94 -10.50
C GLU A 73 4.61 -3.99 -9.96
N GLU A 74 5.09 -2.88 -9.39
CA GLU A 74 6.43 -2.82 -8.79
C GLU A 74 6.56 -3.73 -7.57
N GLU A 75 5.56 -3.75 -6.69
CA GLU A 75 5.61 -4.53 -5.46
C GLU A 75 5.23 -6.00 -5.64
N MET A 76 4.42 -6.33 -6.63
CA MET A 76 3.90 -7.68 -6.85
C MET A 76 4.56 -8.42 -8.01
N GLY A 77 5.22 -7.69 -8.91
CA GLY A 77 5.94 -8.25 -10.05
C GLY A 77 5.08 -8.63 -11.24
N SER A 78 3.80 -8.27 -11.22
CA SER A 78 2.87 -8.53 -12.33
C SER A 78 1.90 -7.37 -12.48
N PRO A 79 1.44 -7.08 -13.71
CA PRO A 79 0.44 -6.05 -13.91
C PRO A 79 -0.85 -6.33 -13.13
N ALA A 80 -1.51 -5.28 -12.68
CA ALA A 80 -2.83 -5.39 -12.07
C ALA A 80 -3.88 -5.81 -13.10
N PRO A 81 -4.98 -6.45 -12.65
CA PRO A 81 -6.13 -6.71 -13.53
C PRO A 81 -6.68 -5.41 -14.12
N THR A 82 -7.38 -5.53 -15.25
CA THR A 82 -7.89 -4.37 -15.99
C THR A 82 -9.13 -3.71 -15.39
N GLY A 83 -9.54 -4.13 -14.23
CA GLY A 83 -10.71 -3.56 -13.56
C GLY A 83 -11.93 -4.49 -13.62
N PRO A 84 -13.12 -4.01 -13.23
CA PRO A 84 -13.42 -2.65 -12.79
C PRO A 84 -12.78 -2.28 -11.46
N TYR A 85 -12.40 -0.99 -11.32
CA TYR A 85 -11.81 -0.47 -10.10
C TYR A 85 -12.85 0.24 -9.25
N LEU A 86 -12.90 -0.09 -7.95
CA LEU A 86 -13.77 0.59 -6.99
C LEU A 86 -12.91 1.51 -6.13
N ARG A 87 -13.23 2.79 -6.08
CA ARG A 87 -12.58 3.72 -5.17
C ARG A 87 -13.14 3.49 -3.75
N LEU A 88 -12.26 3.10 -2.82
CA LEU A 88 -12.63 2.87 -1.43
C LEU A 88 -12.51 4.12 -0.56
N GLY A 89 -11.93 5.20 -1.10
CA GLY A 89 -11.75 6.44 -0.37
C GLY A 89 -10.34 6.62 0.18
N GLU A 90 -10.21 7.51 1.12
CA GLU A 90 -8.95 7.90 1.72
C GLU A 90 -8.91 7.46 3.19
N ALA A 91 -7.75 7.01 3.64
CA ALA A 91 -7.47 6.74 5.04
C ALA A 91 -6.25 7.54 5.48
N ARG A 92 -6.30 8.10 6.68
CA ARG A 92 -5.16 8.84 7.24
C ARG A 92 -4.43 7.95 8.24
N GLN A 93 -3.14 7.78 8.03
CA GLN A 93 -2.28 7.07 8.98
C GLN A 93 -1.85 7.97 10.13
N SER A 94 -1.36 7.37 11.22
CA SER A 94 -0.87 8.10 12.39
C SER A 94 0.25 9.10 12.08
N SER A 95 1.04 8.82 11.03
CA SER A 95 2.09 9.71 10.52
C SER A 95 1.55 10.95 9.78
N GLY A 96 0.23 11.02 9.56
CA GLY A 96 -0.40 12.04 8.72
C GLY A 96 -0.45 11.70 7.24
N LYS A 97 0.16 10.60 6.81
CA LYS A 97 0.12 10.14 5.43
C LYS A 97 -1.30 9.76 5.03
N ILE A 98 -1.73 10.18 3.84
CA ILE A 98 -3.05 9.86 3.29
C ILE A 98 -2.89 8.76 2.26
N ILE A 99 -3.65 7.67 2.40
CA ILE A 99 -3.69 6.58 1.43
C ILE A 99 -5.03 6.62 0.70
N THR A 100 -4.99 6.73 -0.62
CA THR A 100 -6.16 6.53 -1.47
C THR A 100 -6.14 5.09 -1.97
N THR A 101 -7.19 4.32 -1.68
CA THR A 101 -7.25 2.90 -2.02
C THR A 101 -8.32 2.62 -3.05
N PHE A 102 -7.96 1.78 -4.00
CA PHE A 102 -8.87 1.20 -5.00
C PHE A 102 -8.92 -0.31 -4.79
N ALA A 103 -10.07 -0.89 -5.08
CA ALA A 103 -10.24 -2.34 -5.05
C ALA A 103 -10.47 -2.87 -6.47
N VAL A 104 -9.99 -4.07 -6.73
CA VAL A 104 -10.15 -4.73 -8.03
C VAL A 104 -10.38 -6.22 -7.80
N PRO A 105 -11.39 -6.83 -8.47
CA PRO A 105 -11.53 -8.29 -8.43
C PRO A 105 -10.45 -8.94 -9.29
N GLY A 106 -9.91 -10.05 -8.84
CA GLY A 106 -8.91 -10.78 -9.59
C GLY A 106 -8.41 -12.00 -8.86
N ASP A 107 -7.54 -12.74 -9.52
CA ASP A 107 -6.82 -13.84 -8.95
C ASP A 107 -5.34 -13.67 -9.24
N PHE A 108 -4.53 -13.84 -8.23
CA PHE A 108 -3.08 -13.66 -8.31
C PHE A 108 -2.41 -14.92 -7.80
N ASP A 109 -1.53 -15.49 -8.63
CA ASP A 109 -0.72 -16.63 -8.23
C ASP A 109 0.45 -16.15 -7.38
N VAL A 110 0.35 -16.37 -6.07
CA VAL A 110 1.36 -15.91 -5.10
C VAL A 110 2.72 -16.59 -5.30
N THR A 111 2.77 -17.70 -6.04
CA THR A 111 4.04 -18.37 -6.35
C THR A 111 4.87 -17.61 -7.39
N THR A 112 4.24 -16.71 -8.14
CA THR A 112 4.91 -15.85 -9.15
C THR A 112 5.31 -14.49 -8.60
N PHE A 113 5.11 -14.27 -7.32
CA PHE A 113 5.39 -13.00 -6.66
C PHE A 113 6.87 -12.61 -6.77
N VAL A 114 7.14 -11.40 -7.24
CA VAL A 114 8.48 -10.81 -7.29
C VAL A 114 8.35 -9.32 -6.98
N SER A 115 8.94 -8.87 -5.89
CA SER A 115 8.95 -7.45 -5.53
C SER A 115 10.23 -6.79 -6.01
N ASN A 116 10.17 -5.48 -6.29
CA ASN A 116 11.36 -4.68 -6.49
C ASN A 116 12.18 -4.58 -5.20
N LEU A 117 13.42 -4.14 -5.33
CA LEU A 117 14.37 -4.04 -4.23
C LEU A 117 14.53 -2.61 -3.76
N PHE A 118 14.87 -2.44 -2.49
CA PHE A 118 15.32 -1.17 -1.96
C PHE A 118 16.66 -1.33 -1.26
N GLN A 119 17.42 -0.24 -1.14
CA GLN A 119 18.71 -0.25 -0.46
C GLN A 119 18.56 0.31 0.95
N LEU A 120 19.22 -0.35 1.89
CA LEU A 120 19.23 0.03 3.29
C LEU A 120 20.62 -0.20 3.87
N GLU A 121 21.11 0.76 4.65
CA GLU A 121 22.32 0.54 5.45
C GLU A 121 22.01 -0.48 6.53
N TRP A 122 22.66 -1.61 6.45
CA TRP A 122 22.46 -2.69 7.43
C TRP A 122 23.74 -3.50 7.64
N PRO A 123 24.17 -3.77 8.87
CA PRO A 123 23.59 -3.26 10.12
C PRO A 123 23.65 -1.74 10.23
N ARG A 124 22.80 -1.17 11.06
CA ARG A 124 22.73 0.28 11.27
C ARG A 124 24.11 0.82 11.69
N GLY A 125 24.59 1.86 11.01
CA GLY A 125 25.89 2.48 11.29
C GLY A 125 27.09 1.73 10.73
N SER A 126 26.89 0.63 9.97
CA SER A 126 27.97 -0.19 9.41
C SER A 126 28.63 0.40 8.16
N GLY A 127 27.99 1.36 7.49
CA GLY A 127 28.38 1.86 6.18
C GLY A 127 28.13 0.89 5.04
N ARG A 128 27.50 -0.25 5.30
CA ARG A 128 27.21 -1.28 4.28
C ARG A 128 25.79 -1.14 3.78
N MET A 129 25.65 -0.82 2.49
CA MET A 129 24.34 -0.82 1.84
C MET A 129 24.01 -2.24 1.38
N GLN A 130 22.84 -2.72 1.78
CA GLN A 130 22.30 -4.02 1.37
C GLN A 130 20.97 -3.84 0.66
N GLU A 131 20.68 -4.73 -0.27
CA GLU A 131 19.41 -4.75 -0.98
C GLU A 131 18.45 -5.72 -0.31
N PHE A 132 17.20 -5.26 -0.14
CA PHE A 132 16.11 -6.06 0.39
C PHE A 132 14.89 -5.91 -0.50
N PRO A 133 14.04 -6.93 -0.63
CA PRO A 133 12.77 -6.75 -1.33
C PRO A 133 11.87 -5.77 -0.58
N GLU A 134 11.15 -4.93 -1.31
CA GLU A 134 10.13 -4.04 -0.72
C GLU A 134 9.08 -4.85 0.03
N MET A 135 8.63 -5.95 -0.59
CA MET A 135 7.77 -6.97 -0.01
C MET A 135 8.46 -8.31 -0.12
N ASP A 136 8.41 -9.15 0.89
CA ASP A 136 9.11 -10.43 0.87
C ASP A 136 8.21 -11.64 0.61
N ARG A 137 6.90 -11.48 0.72
CA ARG A 137 5.91 -12.51 0.38
C ARG A 137 4.54 -11.90 0.21
N ALA A 138 3.69 -12.59 -0.51
CA ALA A 138 2.29 -12.22 -0.69
C ALA A 138 1.39 -13.40 -0.34
N ALA A 139 0.20 -13.12 0.16
CA ALA A 139 -0.76 -14.16 0.50
C ALA A 139 -2.18 -13.65 0.44
N TRP A 140 -3.10 -14.57 0.23
CA TRP A 140 -4.53 -14.34 0.33
C TRP A 140 -4.99 -14.60 1.76
N PHE A 141 -5.76 -13.65 2.30
CA PHE A 141 -6.33 -13.76 3.64
C PHE A 141 -7.82 -13.45 3.63
N THR A 142 -8.56 -14.08 4.53
CA THR A 142 -9.91 -13.61 4.83
C THR A 142 -9.84 -12.22 5.44
N LEU A 143 -10.96 -11.51 5.46
CA LEU A 143 -10.97 -10.15 6.07
C LEU A 143 -10.61 -10.20 7.56
N GLU A 144 -11.03 -11.24 8.28
CA GLU A 144 -10.69 -11.41 9.69
C GLU A 144 -9.19 -11.61 9.89
N GLN A 145 -8.58 -12.44 9.07
CA GLN A 145 -7.13 -12.65 9.09
C GLN A 145 -6.37 -11.39 8.69
N ALA A 146 -6.83 -10.72 7.63
CA ALA A 146 -6.20 -9.49 7.16
C ALA A 146 -6.22 -8.38 8.21
N ALA A 147 -7.29 -8.29 9.02
CA ALA A 147 -7.37 -7.32 10.10
C ALA A 147 -6.29 -7.52 11.17
N ILE A 148 -5.84 -8.76 11.34
CA ILE A 148 -4.73 -9.07 12.26
C ILE A 148 -3.38 -8.79 11.61
N LYS A 149 -3.25 -9.09 10.32
CA LYS A 149 -1.99 -9.02 9.58
C LYS A 149 -1.59 -7.61 9.16
N LEU A 150 -2.55 -6.79 8.78
CA LEU A 150 -2.29 -5.43 8.26
C LEU A 150 -1.72 -4.49 9.31
N VAL A 151 -0.88 -3.58 8.85
CA VAL A 151 -0.51 -2.41 9.64
C VAL A 151 -1.78 -1.68 10.08
N LYS A 152 -1.78 -1.20 11.30
CA LYS A 152 -2.98 -0.71 11.99
C LYS A 152 -3.75 0.36 11.19
N GLY A 153 -3.05 1.27 10.54
CA GLY A 153 -3.68 2.35 9.78
C GLY A 153 -4.44 1.91 8.54
N GLN A 154 -4.24 0.67 8.08
CA GLN A 154 -4.93 0.13 6.90
C GLN A 154 -6.14 -0.74 7.25
N ILE A 155 -6.32 -1.10 8.50
CA ILE A 155 -7.44 -1.97 8.91
C ILE A 155 -8.82 -1.40 8.51
N PRO A 156 -9.08 -0.08 8.64
CA PRO A 156 -10.37 0.49 8.21
C PRO A 156 -10.68 0.32 6.72
N ILE A 157 -9.67 0.08 5.89
CA ILE A 157 -9.86 -0.13 4.45
C ILE A 157 -10.68 -1.42 4.19
N LEU A 158 -10.55 -2.42 5.07
CA LEU A 158 -11.31 -3.66 4.95
C LEU A 158 -12.82 -3.41 5.10
N ASP A 159 -13.22 -2.54 6.03
CA ASP A 159 -14.62 -2.15 6.18
C ASP A 159 -15.11 -1.36 4.98
N ALA A 160 -14.26 -0.50 4.43
CA ALA A 160 -14.58 0.25 3.21
C ALA A 160 -14.82 -0.69 2.02
N LEU A 161 -14.04 -1.76 1.90
CA LEU A 161 -14.25 -2.77 0.87
C LEU A 161 -15.61 -3.47 1.05
N THR A 162 -15.92 -3.91 2.25
CA THR A 162 -17.19 -4.57 2.55
C THR A 162 -18.37 -3.66 2.21
N THR A 163 -18.30 -2.40 2.60
CA THR A 163 -19.35 -1.41 2.31
C THR A 163 -19.51 -1.19 0.81
N ALA A 164 -18.40 -1.05 0.07
CA ALA A 164 -18.44 -0.83 -1.37
C ALA A 164 -19.04 -2.02 -2.11
N LEU A 165 -18.72 -3.24 -1.68
CA LEU A 165 -19.24 -4.47 -2.31
C LEU A 165 -20.72 -4.69 -1.99
N ALA A 166 -21.20 -4.26 -0.82
CA ALA A 166 -22.61 -4.35 -0.45
C ALA A 166 -23.49 -3.35 -1.18
N GLY A 167 -22.93 -2.23 -1.65
CA GLY A 167 -23.66 -1.17 -2.36
C GLY A 167 -23.71 -1.34 -3.88
N GLY A 168 -23.09 -2.41 -4.37
CA GLY A 168 -22.98 -2.68 -5.83
C GLY A 168 -23.99 -3.69 -6.35
#